data_3ec4cc88e6eab20d1fe28d0e3af0ed3b
#
_entry.id   3ec4cc88e6eab20d1fe28d0e3af0ed3b
#
_cell.length_a   1.000
_cell.length_b   1.000
_cell.length_c   1.000
_cell.angle_alpha   90.00
_cell.angle_beta   90.00
_cell.angle_gamma   90.00
#
_symmetry.space_group_name_H-M   'P 1'
#
loop_
_entity.id
_entity.type
_entity.pdbx_description
1 polymer ?
#
loop_
_entity_poly.entity_id
_entity_poly.type
_entity_poly.pdbx_seq_one_letter_code
_entity_poly.pdbx_strand_id
1 'polypeptide(L)'
;RQSNLRKLLGDGVYIPSPRGKLGATITVLNYDEWHEEEYPDTRIVICDCSPEYDANPEAFIKKFKYCLIPTTLNPLGINKNADVIQRTFKAIRRNNTEAELFVLINNYHSEENRRNEVLNDILKTEFKTMMADDPHCHYIDPDEVAVRFSKQLLYWGYHIVENGKPQLAFREVGGRSLPRQDFLKLLDYLEHQTQIKKLSK
;
A
#
# COMPACT_ATOMS: atom_id res chain seq x y z
N ARG A 1 -5.90 -14.45 -13.52
CA ARG A 1 -5.66 -13.43 -12.49
C ARG A 1 -4.91 -14.09 -11.34
N GLN A 2 -3.85 -13.44 -10.84
CA GLN A 2 -3.03 -14.00 -9.74
C GLN A 2 -3.71 -13.58 -8.42
N SER A 3 -4.53 -14.45 -7.84
CA SER A 3 -5.12 -14.22 -6.50
C SER A 3 -4.05 -14.39 -5.40
N ASN A 4 -3.00 -13.57 -5.45
CA ASN A 4 -1.85 -13.69 -4.55
C ASN A 4 -2.25 -13.48 -3.09
N LEU A 5 -3.11 -12.51 -2.81
CA LEU A 5 -3.57 -12.23 -1.46
C LEU A 5 -4.34 -13.43 -0.88
N ARG A 6 -5.23 -14.05 -1.67
CA ARG A 6 -5.98 -15.26 -1.25
C ARG A 6 -5.08 -16.47 -1.05
N LYS A 7 -4.01 -16.61 -1.85
CA LYS A 7 -2.98 -17.65 -1.64
C LYS A 7 -2.23 -17.46 -0.32
N LEU A 8 -2.03 -16.20 0.11
CA LEU A 8 -1.32 -15.88 1.34
C LEU A 8 -2.20 -15.96 2.59
N LEU A 9 -3.44 -15.54 2.51
CA LEU A 9 -4.33 -15.35 3.66
C LEU A 9 -5.55 -16.29 3.66
N GLY A 10 -5.71 -17.15 2.63
CA GLY A 10 -6.92 -17.95 2.45
C GLY A 10 -8.15 -17.03 2.29
N ASP A 11 -9.25 -17.43 2.88
CA ASP A 11 -10.50 -16.63 2.89
C ASP A 11 -10.50 -15.54 3.96
N GLY A 12 -9.46 -15.48 4.79
CA GLY A 12 -9.30 -14.43 5.77
C GLY A 12 -8.53 -14.84 7.03
N VAL A 13 -8.31 -13.88 7.90
CA VAL A 13 -7.55 -14.04 9.15
C VAL A 13 -8.23 -13.31 10.29
N TYR A 14 -8.39 -13.98 11.43
CA TYR A 14 -8.79 -13.32 12.67
C TYR A 14 -7.56 -12.75 13.40
N ILE A 15 -7.64 -11.48 13.75
CA ILE A 15 -6.64 -10.76 14.53
C ILE A 15 -7.16 -10.60 15.96
N PRO A 16 -6.68 -11.38 16.94
CA PRO A 16 -7.11 -11.25 18.31
C PRO A 16 -6.63 -9.91 18.91
N SER A 17 -7.48 -9.29 19.70
CA SER A 17 -7.09 -8.11 20.48
C SER A 17 -6.12 -8.51 21.59
N PRO A 18 -5.03 -7.72 21.85
CA PRO A 18 -4.07 -8.04 22.89
C PRO A 18 -4.58 -7.94 24.32
N ARG A 19 -5.81 -7.49 24.55
CA ARG A 19 -6.38 -7.25 25.90
C ARG A 19 -7.75 -7.91 26.12
N GLY A 20 -8.05 -9.02 25.47
CA GLY A 20 -9.33 -9.73 25.63
C GLY A 20 -10.57 -8.98 25.08
N LYS A 21 -10.38 -7.84 24.41
CA LYS A 21 -11.44 -7.17 23.64
C LYS A 21 -11.70 -7.93 22.35
N LEU A 22 -12.82 -7.67 21.71
CA LEU A 22 -13.12 -8.22 20.40
C LEU A 22 -11.97 -7.85 19.43
N GLY A 23 -11.43 -8.87 18.76
CA GLY A 23 -10.46 -8.71 17.69
C GLY A 23 -11.12 -8.19 16.41
N ALA A 24 -10.36 -8.20 15.33
CA ALA A 24 -10.84 -7.85 13.99
C ALA A 24 -10.70 -9.06 13.06
N THR A 25 -11.64 -9.24 12.16
CA THR A 25 -11.53 -10.22 11.07
C THR A 25 -11.16 -9.47 9.78
N ILE A 26 -10.13 -9.96 9.11
CA ILE A 26 -9.84 -9.58 7.73
C ILE A 26 -10.46 -10.66 6.86
N THR A 27 -11.45 -10.33 6.05
CA THR A 27 -12.03 -11.23 5.05
C THR A 27 -11.37 -10.95 3.71
N VAL A 28 -10.98 -11.98 2.98
CA VAL A 28 -10.34 -11.87 1.66
C VAL A 28 -11.30 -12.38 0.61
N LEU A 29 -11.69 -11.48 -0.30
CA LEU A 29 -12.65 -11.76 -1.36
C LEU A 29 -12.03 -11.44 -2.72
N ASN A 30 -12.49 -12.11 -3.77
CA ASN A 30 -12.30 -11.61 -5.12
C ASN A 30 -13.29 -10.45 -5.38
N TYR A 31 -13.01 -9.63 -6.40
CA TYR A 31 -13.84 -8.45 -6.68
C TYR A 31 -15.30 -8.79 -7.05
N ASP A 32 -15.52 -9.94 -7.63
CA ASP A 32 -16.84 -10.48 -8.03
C ASP A 32 -17.62 -11.11 -6.88
N GLU A 33 -16.95 -11.35 -5.75
CA GLU A 33 -17.55 -11.84 -4.49
C GLU A 33 -17.91 -10.68 -3.54
N TRP A 34 -17.48 -9.44 -3.86
CA TRP A 34 -17.72 -8.29 -3.01
C TRP A 34 -19.10 -7.67 -3.27
N HIS A 35 -19.99 -7.76 -2.30
CA HIS A 35 -21.28 -7.09 -2.25
C HIS A 35 -21.36 -6.29 -0.95
N GLU A 36 -21.38 -4.95 -1.05
CA GLU A 36 -21.28 -4.05 0.11
C GLU A 36 -22.40 -4.30 1.15
N GLU A 37 -23.58 -4.65 0.69
CA GLU A 37 -24.77 -4.97 1.50
C GLU A 37 -24.60 -6.22 2.36
N GLU A 38 -23.73 -7.16 1.98
CA GLU A 38 -23.43 -8.37 2.74
C GLU A 38 -22.44 -8.14 3.88
N TYR A 39 -21.77 -6.97 3.89
CA TYR A 39 -20.71 -6.63 4.84
C TYR A 39 -20.96 -5.27 5.53
N PRO A 40 -22.12 -5.06 6.17
CA PRO A 40 -22.53 -3.74 6.70
C PRO A 40 -21.60 -3.20 7.80
N ASP A 41 -20.91 -4.08 8.52
CA ASP A 41 -19.97 -3.70 9.59
C ASP A 41 -18.55 -3.43 9.11
N THR A 42 -18.29 -3.51 7.80
CA THR A 42 -16.96 -3.26 7.24
C THR A 42 -16.62 -1.79 7.30
N ARG A 43 -15.52 -1.46 7.99
CA ARG A 43 -15.05 -0.07 8.13
C ARG A 43 -14.03 0.33 7.07
N ILE A 44 -13.23 -0.62 6.62
CA ILE A 44 -12.13 -0.38 5.67
C ILE A 44 -12.15 -1.50 4.64
N VAL A 45 -12.20 -1.10 3.37
CA VAL A 45 -12.01 -1.99 2.22
C VAL A 45 -10.67 -1.67 1.59
N ILE A 46 -9.80 -2.68 1.48
CA ILE A 46 -8.49 -2.56 0.84
C ILE A 46 -8.54 -3.33 -0.47
N CYS A 47 -8.39 -2.63 -1.58
CA CYS A 47 -8.34 -3.23 -2.91
C CYS A 47 -6.89 -3.45 -3.33
N ASP A 48 -6.48 -4.72 -3.47
CA ASP A 48 -5.20 -5.10 -4.09
C ASP A 48 -5.36 -5.05 -5.61
N CYS A 49 -4.99 -3.91 -6.20
CA CYS A 49 -5.19 -3.61 -7.60
C CYS A 49 -4.13 -4.27 -8.50
N SER A 50 -4.52 -4.58 -9.74
CA SER A 50 -3.58 -4.98 -10.78
C SER A 50 -2.61 -3.84 -11.11
N PRO A 51 -1.32 -4.12 -11.36
CA PRO A 51 -0.40 -3.12 -11.87
C PRO A 51 -0.80 -2.62 -13.28
N GLU A 52 -1.53 -3.43 -14.03
CA GLU A 52 -2.22 -3.00 -15.25
C GLU A 52 -3.53 -2.32 -14.84
N TYR A 53 -3.47 -1.00 -14.72
CA TYR A 53 -4.56 -0.24 -14.14
C TYR A 53 -5.90 -0.45 -14.87
N ASP A 54 -5.89 -0.51 -16.20
CA ASP A 54 -7.09 -0.73 -17.02
C ASP A 54 -7.74 -2.12 -16.83
N ALA A 55 -7.03 -3.03 -16.13
CA ALA A 55 -7.59 -4.33 -15.74
C ALA A 55 -8.43 -4.29 -14.46
N ASN A 56 -8.45 -3.15 -13.76
CA ASN A 56 -9.22 -2.99 -12.53
C ASN A 56 -10.65 -2.53 -12.83
N PRO A 57 -11.68 -3.04 -12.12
CA PRO A 57 -13.06 -2.65 -12.36
C PRO A 57 -13.31 -1.17 -12.06
N GLU A 58 -13.83 -0.41 -13.00
CA GLU A 58 -14.14 1.01 -12.83
C GLU A 58 -15.08 1.30 -11.65
N ALA A 59 -16.01 0.39 -11.37
CA ALA A 59 -16.94 0.53 -10.26
C ALA A 59 -16.23 0.63 -8.90
N PHE A 60 -15.09 -0.06 -8.72
CA PHE A 60 -14.26 0.06 -7.52
C PHE A 60 -13.47 1.36 -7.52
N ILE A 61 -12.88 1.71 -8.67
CA ILE A 61 -12.07 2.93 -8.79
C ILE A 61 -12.89 4.17 -8.41
N LYS A 62 -14.14 4.24 -8.82
CA LYS A 62 -15.07 5.33 -8.47
C LYS A 62 -15.32 5.48 -6.98
N LYS A 63 -15.14 4.42 -6.21
CA LYS A 63 -15.36 4.40 -4.75
C LYS A 63 -14.08 4.62 -3.93
N PHE A 64 -12.89 4.67 -4.54
CA PHE A 64 -11.65 4.87 -3.81
C PHE A 64 -11.61 6.25 -3.16
N LYS A 65 -11.29 6.29 -1.88
CA LYS A 65 -10.97 7.53 -1.18
C LYS A 65 -9.47 7.81 -1.18
N TYR A 66 -8.68 6.75 -1.10
CA TYR A 66 -7.22 6.80 -1.01
C TYR A 66 -6.61 5.76 -1.93
N CYS A 67 -5.56 6.14 -2.64
CA CYS A 67 -4.78 5.23 -3.48
C CYS A 67 -3.32 5.32 -3.06
N LEU A 68 -2.74 4.22 -2.60
CA LEU A 68 -1.33 4.13 -2.31
C LEU A 68 -0.62 3.50 -3.51
N ILE A 69 0.34 4.22 -4.09
CA ILE A 69 1.04 3.83 -5.32
C ILE A 69 2.51 3.59 -4.98
N PRO A 70 2.92 2.34 -4.74
CA PRO A 70 4.30 2.02 -4.42
C PRO A 70 5.19 2.13 -5.65
N THR A 71 6.36 2.73 -5.49
CA THR A 71 7.42 2.80 -6.50
C THR A 71 8.79 2.57 -5.87
N THR A 72 9.84 2.49 -6.69
CA THR A 72 11.20 2.26 -6.23
C THR A 72 12.16 3.30 -6.79
N LEU A 73 13.22 3.62 -6.04
CA LEU A 73 14.34 4.43 -6.52
C LEU A 73 15.33 3.54 -7.28
N ASN A 74 15.00 3.21 -8.53
CA ASN A 74 15.86 2.40 -9.40
C ASN A 74 16.51 3.25 -10.47
N PRO A 75 17.86 3.38 -10.52
CA PRO A 75 18.56 4.22 -11.50
C PRO A 75 18.24 3.87 -12.95
N LEU A 76 18.10 2.57 -13.25
CA LEU A 76 17.83 2.10 -14.62
C LEU A 76 16.36 2.26 -15.02
N GLY A 77 15.49 2.53 -14.08
CA GLY A 77 14.03 2.58 -14.32
C GLY A 77 13.36 3.85 -13.84
N ILE A 78 14.10 4.86 -13.37
CA ILE A 78 13.51 6.04 -12.72
C ILE A 78 12.52 6.77 -13.61
N ASN A 79 12.89 7.05 -14.87
CA ASN A 79 12.00 7.73 -15.82
C ASN A 79 10.81 6.86 -16.20
N LYS A 80 11.00 5.54 -16.33
CA LYS A 80 9.94 4.58 -16.59
C LYS A 80 8.96 4.51 -15.42
N ASN A 81 9.48 4.53 -14.18
CA ASN A 81 8.65 4.55 -12.98
C ASN A 81 7.80 5.83 -12.93
N ALA A 82 8.39 6.99 -13.21
CA ALA A 82 7.68 8.27 -13.28
C ALA A 82 6.55 8.21 -14.33
N ASP A 83 6.83 7.72 -15.54
CA ASP A 83 5.82 7.58 -16.61
C ASP A 83 4.69 6.61 -16.21
N VAL A 84 5.01 5.48 -15.58
CA VAL A 84 3.99 4.52 -15.08
C VAL A 84 3.09 5.19 -14.05
N ILE A 85 3.66 5.94 -13.09
CA ILE A 85 2.87 6.62 -12.06
C ILE A 85 1.98 7.70 -12.69
N GLN A 86 2.50 8.51 -13.61
CA GLN A 86 1.71 9.52 -14.32
C GLN A 86 0.54 8.90 -15.09
N ARG A 87 0.77 7.80 -15.79
CA ARG A 87 -0.31 7.07 -16.48
C ARG A 87 -1.35 6.51 -15.51
N THR A 88 -0.90 5.97 -14.37
CA THR A 88 -1.79 5.48 -13.31
C THR A 88 -2.65 6.62 -12.75
N PHE A 89 -2.05 7.78 -12.46
CA PHE A 89 -2.80 8.95 -12.00
C PHE A 89 -3.86 9.38 -13.01
N LYS A 90 -3.49 9.52 -14.28
CA LYS A 90 -4.43 9.88 -15.35
C LYS A 90 -5.58 8.87 -15.47
N ALA A 91 -5.28 7.58 -15.33
CA ALA A 91 -6.29 6.53 -15.41
C ALA A 91 -7.24 6.58 -14.19
N ILE A 92 -6.72 6.85 -12.98
CA ILE A 92 -7.57 7.05 -11.80
C ILE A 92 -8.47 8.28 -12.00
N ARG A 93 -7.90 9.42 -12.39
CA ARG A 93 -8.64 10.68 -12.55
C ARG A 93 -9.75 10.63 -13.60
N ARG A 94 -9.65 9.78 -14.62
CA ARG A 94 -10.76 9.55 -15.58
C ARG A 94 -12.04 9.04 -14.90
N ASN A 95 -11.89 8.31 -13.80
CA ASN A 95 -12.99 7.64 -13.10
C ASN A 95 -13.27 8.21 -11.71
N ASN A 96 -12.29 8.89 -11.12
CA ASN A 96 -12.38 9.41 -9.75
C ASN A 96 -11.50 10.65 -9.58
N THR A 97 -12.14 11.80 -9.49
CA THR A 97 -11.48 13.11 -9.34
C THR A 97 -11.13 13.46 -7.90
N GLU A 98 -11.76 12.78 -6.93
CA GLU A 98 -11.70 13.14 -5.51
C GLU A 98 -10.72 12.27 -4.69
N ALA A 99 -10.27 11.13 -5.26
CA ALA A 99 -9.39 10.24 -4.52
C ALA A 99 -8.04 10.89 -4.21
N GLU A 100 -7.57 10.78 -2.98
CA GLU A 100 -6.23 11.18 -2.59
C GLU A 100 -5.22 10.14 -3.06
N LEU A 101 -4.22 10.53 -3.85
CA LEU A 101 -3.23 9.68 -4.46
C LEU A 101 -1.87 9.89 -3.78
N PHE A 102 -1.30 8.85 -3.20
CA PHE A 102 -0.03 8.88 -2.48
C PHE A 102 1.02 8.04 -3.20
N VAL A 103 2.13 8.64 -3.61
CA VAL A 103 3.30 7.90 -4.10
C VAL A 103 4.18 7.55 -2.91
N LEU A 104 4.44 6.26 -2.72
CA LEU A 104 5.25 5.72 -1.63
C LEU A 104 6.52 5.07 -2.19
N ILE A 105 7.67 5.43 -1.66
CA ILE A 105 8.92 4.72 -1.97
C ILE A 105 8.96 3.39 -1.23
N ASN A 106 9.02 2.31 -1.99
CA ASN A 106 9.14 0.94 -1.52
C ASN A 106 10.51 0.38 -1.89
N ASN A 107 10.96 -0.65 -1.20
CA ASN A 107 12.27 -1.27 -1.41
C ASN A 107 13.43 -0.26 -1.28
N TYR A 108 13.33 0.64 -0.29
CA TYR A 108 14.29 1.71 -0.06
C TYR A 108 15.57 1.18 0.59
N HIS A 109 16.72 1.44 -0.02
CA HIS A 109 18.03 1.05 0.48
C HIS A 109 18.65 2.21 1.26
N SER A 110 18.43 2.27 2.56
CA SER A 110 18.84 3.38 3.42
C SER A 110 20.35 3.62 3.50
N GLU A 111 21.17 2.61 3.14
CA GLU A 111 22.63 2.73 3.08
C GLU A 111 23.14 3.49 1.84
N GLU A 112 22.30 3.76 0.86
CA GLU A 112 22.67 4.37 -0.42
C GLU A 112 22.26 5.85 -0.50
N ASN A 113 22.49 6.61 0.57
CA ASN A 113 21.97 7.97 0.76
C ASN A 113 22.17 8.88 -0.45
N ARG A 114 23.41 9.03 -0.95
CA ARG A 114 23.70 9.95 -2.10
C ARG A 114 22.94 9.55 -3.37
N ARG A 115 22.84 8.26 -3.65
CA ARG A 115 22.07 7.76 -4.79
C ARG A 115 20.58 8.04 -4.60
N ASN A 116 20.07 7.79 -3.41
CA ASN A 116 18.68 8.02 -3.08
C ASN A 116 18.29 9.49 -3.20
N GLU A 117 19.11 10.43 -2.73
CA GLU A 117 18.90 11.87 -2.87
C GLU A 117 18.71 12.25 -4.34
N VAL A 118 19.66 11.88 -5.21
CA VAL A 118 19.59 12.19 -6.64
C VAL A 118 18.34 11.62 -7.29
N LEU A 119 18.01 10.34 -7.02
CA LEU A 119 16.86 9.68 -7.61
C LEU A 119 15.54 10.23 -7.07
N ASN A 120 15.52 10.60 -5.79
CA ASN A 120 14.38 11.24 -5.16
C ASN A 120 14.11 12.62 -5.80
N ASP A 121 15.13 13.42 -6.01
CA ASP A 121 15.01 14.73 -6.66
C ASP A 121 14.51 14.62 -8.10
N ILE A 122 14.95 13.61 -8.84
CA ILE A 122 14.43 13.33 -10.19
C ILE A 122 12.94 13.04 -10.13
N LEU A 123 12.50 12.12 -9.27
CA LEU A 123 11.07 11.81 -9.12
C LEU A 123 10.25 13.01 -8.66
N LYS A 124 10.72 13.75 -7.66
CA LYS A 124 10.05 14.97 -7.20
C LYS A 124 9.88 15.98 -8.31
N THR A 125 10.91 16.17 -9.15
CA THR A 125 10.86 17.09 -10.28
C THR A 125 9.81 16.66 -11.29
N GLU A 126 9.77 15.36 -11.65
CA GLU A 126 8.79 14.80 -12.57
C GLU A 126 7.34 14.95 -12.07
N PHE A 127 7.13 14.86 -10.76
CA PHE A 127 5.78 14.99 -10.17
C PHE A 127 5.41 16.40 -9.77
N LYS A 128 6.35 17.35 -9.74
CA LYS A 128 6.09 18.73 -9.28
C LYS A 128 4.95 19.38 -10.06
N THR A 129 4.94 19.25 -11.37
CA THR A 129 3.87 19.80 -12.21
C THR A 129 2.52 19.14 -11.89
N MET A 130 2.49 17.82 -11.79
CA MET A 130 1.26 17.10 -11.48
C MET A 130 0.68 17.49 -10.12
N MET A 131 1.53 17.62 -9.08
CA MET A 131 1.11 18.05 -7.75
C MET A 131 0.63 19.51 -7.72
N ALA A 132 1.15 20.36 -8.60
CA ALA A 132 0.69 21.75 -8.72
C ALA A 132 -0.69 21.85 -9.38
N ASP A 133 -0.98 20.96 -10.33
CA ASP A 133 -2.24 20.94 -11.07
C ASP A 133 -3.34 20.13 -10.37
N ASP A 134 -2.98 19.23 -9.45
CA ASP A 134 -3.90 18.35 -8.74
C ASP A 134 -3.58 18.32 -7.23
N PRO A 135 -4.35 19.04 -6.39
CA PRO A 135 -4.12 19.11 -4.95
C PRO A 135 -4.31 17.79 -4.21
N HIS A 136 -4.93 16.79 -4.86
CA HIS A 136 -5.11 15.43 -4.33
C HIS A 136 -3.98 14.47 -4.71
N CYS A 137 -2.88 14.97 -5.27
CA CYS A 137 -1.69 14.19 -5.57
C CYS A 137 -0.59 14.50 -4.56
N HIS A 138 -0.08 13.46 -3.89
CA HIS A 138 0.92 13.57 -2.84
C HIS A 138 2.13 12.69 -3.14
N TYR A 139 3.31 13.25 -2.97
CA TYR A 139 4.56 12.51 -2.97
C TYR A 139 5.05 12.40 -1.53
N ILE A 140 5.12 11.18 -1.02
CA ILE A 140 5.63 10.93 0.34
C ILE A 140 7.16 10.98 0.28
N ASP A 141 7.75 11.94 0.99
CA ASP A 141 9.20 12.04 1.08
C ASP A 141 9.78 10.78 1.74
N PRO A 142 10.73 10.07 1.11
CA PRO A 142 11.32 8.88 1.69
C PRO A 142 12.10 9.14 2.99
N ASP A 143 12.54 10.36 3.26
CA ASP A 143 13.13 10.74 4.54
C ASP A 143 12.09 10.80 5.66
N GLU A 144 10.82 11.07 5.32
CA GLU A 144 9.71 11.02 6.24
C GLU A 144 9.19 9.59 6.38
N VAL A 145 8.81 8.96 5.26
CA VAL A 145 8.27 7.60 5.23
C VAL A 145 8.71 6.85 3.97
N ALA A 146 9.40 5.74 4.16
CA ALA A 146 9.69 4.77 3.10
C ALA A 146 9.59 3.36 3.65
N VAL A 147 9.25 2.40 2.80
CA VAL A 147 9.35 0.98 3.16
C VAL A 147 10.71 0.46 2.72
N ARG A 148 11.59 0.25 3.68
CA ARG A 148 12.97 -0.18 3.44
C ARG A 148 13.04 -1.62 2.94
N PHE A 149 14.05 -1.89 2.12
CA PHE A 149 14.41 -3.25 1.76
C PHE A 149 14.67 -4.10 3.01
N SER A 150 14.08 -5.28 3.06
CA SER A 150 14.32 -6.22 4.13
C SER A 150 14.26 -7.66 3.64
N LYS A 151 15.32 -8.41 3.91
CA LYS A 151 15.35 -9.85 3.66
C LYS A 151 14.26 -10.61 4.43
N GLN A 152 13.84 -10.10 5.59
CA GLN A 152 12.78 -10.71 6.39
C GLN A 152 11.44 -10.76 5.65
N LEU A 153 11.13 -9.75 4.83
CA LEU A 153 9.92 -9.77 3.99
C LEU A 153 9.98 -10.82 2.88
N LEU A 154 11.18 -11.14 2.38
CA LEU A 154 11.36 -12.16 1.35
C LEU A 154 11.08 -13.58 1.89
N TYR A 155 11.44 -13.84 3.14
CA TYR A 155 11.23 -15.15 3.78
C TYR A 155 9.80 -15.36 4.26
N TRP A 156 9.02 -14.33 4.33
CA TRP A 156 7.67 -14.43 4.85
C TRP A 156 6.75 -15.34 4.03
N GLY A 157 6.78 -15.21 2.70
CA GLY A 157 6.07 -16.15 1.82
C GLY A 157 6.51 -17.60 1.98
N TYR A 158 7.79 -17.83 2.31
CA TYR A 158 8.33 -19.16 2.57
C TYR A 158 7.69 -19.81 3.81
N HIS A 159 7.57 -19.09 4.92
CA HIS A 159 6.93 -19.60 6.14
C HIS A 159 5.47 -20.01 5.93
N ILE A 160 4.74 -19.30 5.08
CA ILE A 160 3.36 -19.66 4.73
C ILE A 160 3.30 -20.97 3.98
N VAL A 161 4.20 -21.17 3.01
CA VAL A 161 4.29 -22.42 2.23
C VAL A 161 4.70 -23.59 3.11
N GLU A 162 5.66 -23.40 4.01
CA GLU A 162 6.19 -24.45 4.89
C GLU A 162 5.16 -24.91 5.92
N ASN A 163 4.46 -23.97 6.54
CA ASN A 163 3.52 -24.27 7.63
C ASN A 163 2.06 -24.44 7.19
N GLY A 164 1.73 -24.14 5.93
CA GLY A 164 0.39 -24.28 5.36
C GLY A 164 -0.69 -23.45 6.06
N LYS A 165 -0.29 -22.48 6.92
CA LYS A 165 -1.22 -21.62 7.68
C LYS A 165 -1.04 -20.17 7.29
N PRO A 166 -2.13 -19.45 6.99
CA PRO A 166 -2.08 -18.01 6.77
C PRO A 166 -1.51 -17.29 7.99
N GLN A 167 -0.49 -16.46 7.78
CA GLN A 167 0.16 -15.68 8.84
C GLN A 167 0.27 -14.23 8.41
N LEU A 168 0.11 -13.31 9.37
CA LEU A 168 0.31 -11.90 9.10
C LEU A 168 1.78 -11.54 9.32
N ALA A 169 2.44 -10.89 8.34
CA ALA A 169 3.82 -10.42 8.44
C ALA A 169 4.08 -9.67 9.74
N PHE A 170 3.12 -8.90 10.16
CA PHE A 170 3.20 -8.10 11.37
C PHE A 170 3.39 -8.91 12.67
N ARG A 171 3.04 -10.19 12.67
CA ARG A 171 3.22 -11.10 13.81
C ARG A 171 4.55 -11.81 13.78
N GLU A 172 4.97 -12.23 12.58
CA GLU A 172 6.20 -13.00 12.39
C GLU A 172 7.45 -12.12 12.49
N VAL A 173 7.35 -10.86 12.05
CA VAL A 173 8.46 -9.92 12.14
C VAL A 173 8.45 -9.31 13.54
N GLY A 174 9.33 -9.74 14.41
CA GLY A 174 9.39 -9.30 15.82
C GLY A 174 9.34 -7.78 16.04
N GLY A 175 8.98 -7.35 17.25
CA GLY A 175 8.55 -5.98 17.58
C GLY A 175 9.49 -4.84 17.24
N ARG A 176 10.79 -5.09 17.00
CA ARG A 176 11.80 -4.09 16.62
C ARG A 176 12.34 -4.25 15.20
N SER A 177 11.76 -5.10 14.40
CA SER A 177 12.20 -5.29 13.02
C SER A 177 11.97 -4.02 12.19
N LEU A 178 12.88 -3.72 11.27
CA LEU A 178 12.79 -2.56 10.39
C LEU A 178 11.49 -2.52 9.59
N PRO A 179 11.04 -3.62 8.94
CA PRO A 179 9.80 -3.60 8.19
C PRO A 179 8.60 -3.21 9.04
N ARG A 180 8.52 -3.73 10.27
CA ARG A 180 7.44 -3.38 11.18
C ARG A 180 7.44 -1.90 11.54
N GLN A 181 8.61 -1.33 11.80
CA GLN A 181 8.74 0.10 12.11
C GLN A 181 8.32 0.97 10.93
N ASP A 182 8.70 0.61 9.71
CA ASP A 182 8.34 1.35 8.51
C ASP A 182 6.84 1.32 8.25
N PHE A 183 6.19 0.16 8.40
CA PHE A 183 4.73 0.08 8.28
C PHE A 183 3.99 0.84 9.39
N LEU A 184 4.54 0.90 10.62
CA LEU A 184 3.95 1.73 11.67
C LEU A 184 4.08 3.21 11.36
N LYS A 185 5.23 3.66 10.85
CA LYS A 185 5.41 5.04 10.39
C LYS A 185 4.47 5.39 9.23
N LEU A 186 4.34 4.48 8.27
CA LEU A 186 3.39 4.65 7.17
C LEU A 186 1.96 4.78 7.69
N LEU A 187 1.56 3.94 8.63
CA LEU A 187 0.23 4.01 9.23
C LEU A 187 0.03 5.34 9.97
N ASP A 188 1.01 5.79 10.76
CA ASP A 188 0.95 7.07 11.46
C ASP A 188 0.86 8.24 10.46
N TYR A 189 1.61 8.20 9.36
CA TYR A 189 1.52 9.19 8.29
C TYR A 189 0.12 9.23 7.67
N LEU A 190 -0.41 8.07 7.26
CA LEU A 190 -1.74 7.97 6.68
C LEU A 190 -2.84 8.42 7.64
N GLU A 191 -2.71 8.14 8.94
CA GLU A 191 -3.65 8.62 9.96
C GLU A 191 -3.69 10.16 10.05
N HIS A 192 -2.55 10.83 9.82
CA HIS A 192 -2.47 12.29 9.81
C HIS A 192 -2.97 12.91 8.49
N GLN A 193 -2.70 12.25 7.38
CA GLN A 193 -3.03 12.76 6.04
C GLN A 193 -4.42 12.35 5.54
N THR A 194 -5.09 11.44 6.24
CA THR A 194 -6.37 10.88 5.81
C THR A 194 -7.41 10.92 6.93
N GLN A 195 -8.63 10.49 6.61
CA GLN A 195 -9.67 10.27 7.61
C GLN A 195 -9.63 8.88 8.25
N ILE A 196 -8.65 8.05 7.88
CA ILE A 196 -8.46 6.71 8.47
C ILE A 196 -7.96 6.91 9.91
N LYS A 197 -8.73 6.45 10.87
CA LYS A 197 -8.40 6.58 12.30
C LYS A 197 -8.13 5.21 12.91
N LYS A 198 -7.14 5.16 13.81
CA LYS A 198 -6.96 4.01 14.67
C LYS A 198 -8.24 3.76 15.45
N LEU A 199 -8.61 2.49 15.63
CA LEU A 199 -9.71 2.16 16.53
C LEU A 199 -9.36 2.71 17.91
N SER A 200 -10.21 3.57 18.46
CA SER A 200 -10.07 4.06 19.84
C SER A 200 -10.03 2.86 20.79
N LYS A 201 -9.07 2.91 21.72
CA LYS A 201 -8.91 1.88 22.76
C LYS A 201 -10.13 1.78 23.65
#